data_4f01e7501d7aa384785ee27318285622
#
_entry.id   4f01e7501d7aa384785ee27318285622
#
_cell.length_a   1.000
_cell.length_b   1.000
_cell.length_c   1.000
_cell.angle_alpha   90.00
_cell.angle_beta   90.00
_cell.angle_gamma   90.00
#
_symmetry.space_group_name_H-M   'P 1'
#
loop_
_entity.id
_entity.type
_entity.pdbx_description
1 polymer ?
#
loop_
_entity_poly.entity_id
_entity_poly.type
_entity_poly.pdbx_seq_one_letter_code
_entity_poly.pdbx_strand_id
1 'polypeptide(L)'
;YSQVFSHYQTKVSQLLLTRDVVEYPESLANAINAFESLFELGVVPIVNENDAVSVDEMDHATKFGDNDRLSAIVAKVVGADLLIMLSDIDGLFDKNPNVYEDATLRSYVPEITEEIIASAGGAGSKFGTGGMMSKIKSAQMVFENQSQMVLMNGENPRDILRVLEGAKIGTLFKQED
;
A
#
# COMPACT_ATOMS: atom_id res chain seq x y z
N TYR A 1 -18.11 8.69 -0.17
CA TYR A 1 -17.86 7.76 -1.29
C TYR A 1 -19.16 7.38 -1.98
N SER A 2 -20.19 6.86 -1.27
CA SER A 2 -21.43 6.35 -1.88
C SER A 2 -22.09 7.35 -2.84
N GLN A 3 -22.19 8.64 -2.47
CA GLN A 3 -22.76 9.67 -3.35
C GLN A 3 -21.97 9.88 -4.63
N VAL A 4 -20.63 9.87 -4.56
CA VAL A 4 -19.77 10.06 -5.73
C VAL A 4 -19.86 8.86 -6.67
N PHE A 5 -19.71 7.65 -6.11
CA PHE A 5 -19.76 6.42 -6.89
C PHE A 5 -21.12 6.13 -7.50
N SER A 6 -22.22 6.56 -6.85
CA SER A 6 -23.58 6.38 -7.40
C SER A 6 -23.81 7.12 -8.73
N HIS A 7 -23.12 8.24 -8.98
CA HIS A 7 -23.17 8.93 -10.28
C HIS A 7 -22.63 8.05 -11.43
N TYR A 8 -21.78 7.09 -11.10
CA TYR A 8 -21.20 6.14 -12.05
C TYR A 8 -21.87 4.76 -11.98
N GLN A 9 -23.02 4.66 -11.31
CA GLN A 9 -23.75 3.40 -11.09
C GLN A 9 -22.91 2.31 -10.41
N THR A 10 -21.88 2.71 -9.67
CA THR A 10 -20.97 1.82 -8.95
C THR A 10 -21.35 1.76 -7.47
N LYS A 11 -21.53 0.55 -6.98
CA LYS A 11 -21.79 0.31 -5.55
C LYS A 11 -20.48 0.25 -4.80
N VAL A 12 -20.48 0.77 -3.57
CA VAL A 12 -19.33 0.70 -2.66
C VAL A 12 -19.78 0.18 -1.30
N SER A 13 -18.88 -0.48 -0.59
CA SER A 13 -19.08 -0.92 0.80
C SER A 13 -17.87 -0.52 1.63
N GLN A 14 -18.11 -0.03 2.85
CA GLN A 14 -17.04 0.23 3.81
C GLN A 14 -16.69 -1.05 4.54
N LEU A 15 -15.40 -1.36 4.61
CA LEU A 15 -14.83 -2.39 5.45
C LEU A 15 -13.83 -1.76 6.43
N LEU A 16 -14.09 -1.90 7.72
CA LEU A 16 -13.18 -1.46 8.77
C LEU A 16 -12.50 -2.69 9.38
N LEU A 17 -11.18 -2.74 9.24
CA LEU A 17 -10.37 -3.89 9.67
C LEU A 17 -9.60 -3.55 10.93
N THR A 18 -9.41 -4.55 11.78
CA THR A 18 -8.50 -4.53 12.91
C THR A 18 -7.35 -5.50 12.65
N ARG A 19 -6.23 -5.34 13.33
CA ARG A 19 -5.01 -6.13 13.09
C ARG A 19 -5.22 -7.63 13.31
N ASP A 20 -6.13 -8.00 14.19
CA ASP A 20 -6.51 -9.38 14.47
C ASP A 20 -7.01 -10.14 13.23
N VAL A 21 -7.49 -9.41 12.20
CA VAL A 21 -7.89 -10.02 10.92
C VAL A 21 -6.76 -10.84 10.29
N VAL A 22 -5.50 -10.43 10.44
CA VAL A 22 -4.35 -11.18 9.91
C VAL A 22 -3.67 -12.07 10.93
N GLU A 23 -3.97 -11.92 12.23
CA GLU A 23 -3.36 -12.69 13.31
C GLU A 23 -4.13 -13.97 13.60
N TYR A 24 -5.46 -13.96 13.45
CA TYR A 24 -6.32 -15.09 13.72
C TYR A 24 -6.89 -15.72 12.45
N PRO A 25 -6.68 -17.02 12.21
CA PRO A 25 -7.15 -17.68 10.98
C PRO A 25 -8.65 -17.56 10.72
N GLU A 26 -9.48 -17.56 11.78
CA GLU A 26 -10.93 -17.41 11.64
C GLU A 26 -11.31 -16.00 11.20
N SER A 27 -10.68 -14.97 11.77
CA SER A 27 -10.89 -13.58 11.39
C SER A 27 -10.43 -13.32 9.95
N LEU A 28 -9.29 -13.91 9.56
CA LEU A 28 -8.78 -13.85 8.19
C LEU A 28 -9.76 -14.50 7.21
N ALA A 29 -10.26 -15.71 7.50
CA ALA A 29 -11.22 -16.38 6.63
C ALA A 29 -12.52 -15.57 6.47
N ASN A 30 -13.02 -14.96 7.55
CA ASN A 30 -14.19 -14.11 7.50
C ASN A 30 -13.95 -12.85 6.63
N ALA A 31 -12.78 -12.23 6.73
CA ALA A 31 -12.41 -11.09 5.90
C ALA A 31 -12.32 -11.47 4.41
N ILE A 32 -11.67 -12.59 4.08
CA ILE A 32 -11.60 -13.11 2.71
C ILE A 32 -13.01 -13.31 2.15
N ASN A 33 -13.88 -14.03 2.88
CA ASN A 33 -15.25 -14.27 2.46
C ASN A 33 -16.05 -12.97 2.23
N ALA A 34 -15.81 -11.94 3.07
CA ALA A 34 -16.46 -10.65 2.92
C ALA A 34 -15.99 -9.94 1.64
N PHE A 35 -14.69 -9.94 1.34
CA PHE A 35 -14.14 -9.38 0.10
C PHE A 35 -14.67 -10.12 -1.14
N GLU A 36 -14.61 -11.46 -1.14
CA GLU A 36 -15.09 -12.29 -2.25
C GLU A 36 -16.57 -12.01 -2.53
N SER A 37 -17.41 -11.98 -1.50
CA SER A 37 -18.83 -11.67 -1.63
C SER A 37 -19.07 -10.27 -2.24
N LEU A 38 -18.28 -9.27 -1.84
CA LEU A 38 -18.38 -7.92 -2.44
C LEU A 38 -17.97 -7.93 -3.90
N PHE A 39 -16.90 -8.63 -4.26
CA PHE A 39 -16.44 -8.74 -5.65
C PHE A 39 -17.46 -9.47 -6.52
N GLU A 40 -18.06 -10.57 -6.07
CA GLU A 40 -19.13 -11.29 -6.76
C GLU A 40 -20.36 -10.40 -7.02
N LEU A 41 -20.66 -9.50 -6.09
CA LEU A 41 -21.76 -8.53 -6.23
C LEU A 41 -21.39 -7.29 -7.05
N GLY A 42 -20.17 -7.18 -7.55
CA GLY A 42 -19.65 -6.00 -8.25
C GLY A 42 -19.58 -4.75 -7.37
N VAL A 43 -19.33 -4.92 -6.08
CA VAL A 43 -19.23 -3.85 -5.09
C VAL A 43 -17.75 -3.54 -4.83
N VAL A 44 -17.37 -2.26 -4.91
CA VAL A 44 -16.01 -1.82 -4.61
C VAL A 44 -15.84 -1.65 -3.09
N PRO A 45 -14.95 -2.42 -2.44
CA PRO A 45 -14.66 -2.25 -1.02
C PRO A 45 -13.81 -1.00 -0.79
N ILE A 46 -14.23 -0.17 0.15
CA ILE A 46 -13.47 0.98 0.67
C ILE A 46 -13.00 0.60 2.07
N VAL A 47 -11.70 0.38 2.20
CA VAL A 47 -11.10 -0.19 3.41
C VAL A 47 -10.39 0.87 4.23
N ASN A 48 -10.52 0.78 5.55
CA ASN A 48 -9.70 1.54 6.49
C ASN A 48 -9.52 0.74 7.81
N GLU A 49 -8.65 1.22 8.68
CA GLU A 49 -8.53 0.69 10.04
C GLU A 49 -9.79 1.00 10.85
N ASN A 50 -10.17 0.11 11.76
CA ASN A 50 -11.25 0.32 12.73
C ASN A 50 -10.72 0.97 14.00
N ASP A 51 -10.47 2.27 13.95
CA ASP A 51 -9.96 3.04 15.08
C ASP A 51 -10.89 3.02 16.31
N ALA A 52 -12.19 2.75 16.09
CA ALA A 52 -13.18 2.79 17.17
C ALA A 52 -13.07 1.61 18.15
N VAL A 53 -12.54 0.48 17.71
CA VAL A 53 -12.35 -0.74 18.53
C VAL A 53 -10.88 -1.07 18.77
N SER A 54 -9.97 -0.34 18.16
CA SER A 54 -8.52 -0.41 18.34
C SER A 54 -8.11 0.35 19.64
N VAL A 55 -8.75 0.05 20.79
CA VAL A 55 -8.80 0.92 21.98
C VAL A 55 -7.63 0.72 22.95
N ASP A 56 -6.66 -0.12 22.70
CA ASP A 56 -5.55 -0.23 23.65
C ASP A 56 -4.39 0.70 23.29
N GLU A 57 -4.48 1.94 23.84
CA GLU A 57 -3.35 2.88 23.87
C GLU A 57 -2.12 2.30 24.60
N MET A 58 -2.25 1.17 25.28
CA MET A 58 -1.18 0.51 26.04
C MET A 58 -0.51 -0.65 25.32
N ASP A 59 -1.11 -1.18 24.24
CA ASP A 59 -0.48 -2.22 23.42
C ASP A 59 -0.42 -1.76 21.96
N HIS A 60 0.76 -1.35 21.51
CA HIS A 60 1.04 -1.06 20.09
C HIS A 60 0.78 -2.28 19.16
N ALA A 61 0.30 -3.39 19.73
CA ALA A 61 0.05 -4.63 19.05
C ALA A 61 -1.21 -4.64 18.18
N THR A 62 -2.21 -3.78 18.46
CA THR A 62 -3.53 -3.83 17.82
C THR A 62 -3.70 -2.91 16.60
N LYS A 63 -2.78 -1.97 16.37
CA LYS A 63 -2.83 -1.05 15.23
C LYS A 63 -1.98 -1.54 14.05
N PHE A 64 -2.47 -1.32 12.83
CA PHE A 64 -1.66 -1.55 11.62
C PHE A 64 -0.46 -0.61 11.54
N GLY A 65 -0.52 0.54 12.20
CA GLY A 65 0.53 1.55 12.28
C GLY A 65 0.38 2.66 11.25
N ASP A 66 0.05 2.32 10.01
CA ASP A 66 -0.26 3.26 8.94
C ASP A 66 -1.04 2.59 7.79
N ASN A 67 -1.61 3.42 6.91
CA ASN A 67 -2.38 2.95 5.77
C ASN A 67 -1.51 2.27 4.68
N ASP A 68 -0.22 2.54 4.64
CA ASP A 68 0.71 1.86 3.72
C ASP A 68 0.72 0.36 4.05
N ARG A 69 0.93 0.03 5.33
CA ARG A 69 0.91 -1.35 5.80
C ARG A 69 -0.45 -2.01 5.63
N LEU A 70 -1.54 -1.29 5.96
CA LEU A 70 -2.90 -1.79 5.77
C LEU A 70 -3.15 -2.14 4.29
N SER A 71 -2.71 -1.31 3.35
CA SER A 71 -2.89 -1.56 1.92
C SER A 71 -2.17 -2.82 1.45
N ALA A 72 -0.94 -3.06 1.92
CA ALA A 72 -0.19 -4.28 1.61
C ALA A 72 -0.86 -5.54 2.20
N ILE A 73 -1.41 -5.44 3.41
CA ILE A 73 -2.18 -6.52 4.05
C ILE A 73 -3.45 -6.81 3.24
N VAL A 74 -4.20 -5.78 2.85
CA VAL A 74 -5.40 -5.95 2.04
C VAL A 74 -5.05 -6.59 0.70
N ALA A 75 -3.99 -6.13 0.03
CA ALA A 75 -3.52 -6.73 -1.22
C ALA A 75 -3.25 -8.24 -1.06
N LYS A 76 -2.63 -8.64 0.05
CA LYS A 76 -2.44 -10.05 0.40
C LYS A 76 -3.75 -10.80 0.60
N VAL A 77 -4.65 -10.24 1.41
CA VAL A 77 -5.94 -10.87 1.77
C VAL A 77 -6.81 -11.12 0.54
N VAL A 78 -6.81 -10.19 -0.41
CA VAL A 78 -7.61 -10.31 -1.65
C VAL A 78 -6.87 -11.00 -2.79
N GLY A 79 -5.61 -11.40 -2.60
CA GLY A 79 -4.79 -12.00 -3.66
C GLY A 79 -4.57 -11.05 -4.85
N ALA A 80 -4.32 -9.77 -4.58
CA ALA A 80 -4.13 -8.78 -5.63
C ALA A 80 -2.82 -9.01 -6.41
N ASP A 81 -2.86 -8.94 -7.74
CA ASP A 81 -1.68 -9.00 -8.60
C ASP A 81 -0.84 -7.73 -8.52
N LEU A 82 -1.50 -6.59 -8.27
CA LEU A 82 -0.88 -5.26 -8.25
C LEU A 82 -1.45 -4.40 -7.13
N LEU A 83 -0.56 -3.83 -6.31
CA LEU A 83 -0.85 -2.73 -5.39
C LEU A 83 -0.37 -1.41 -6.01
N ILE A 84 -1.24 -0.43 -6.20
CA ILE A 84 -0.85 0.93 -6.57
C ILE A 84 -0.93 1.80 -5.32
N MET A 85 0.22 2.27 -4.84
CA MET A 85 0.34 3.12 -3.66
C MET A 85 0.53 4.57 -4.11
N LEU A 86 -0.47 5.41 -3.84
CA LEU A 86 -0.43 6.83 -4.12
C LEU A 86 0.16 7.59 -2.93
N SER A 87 1.12 8.46 -3.21
CA SER A 87 1.83 9.24 -2.20
C SER A 87 2.00 10.70 -2.66
N ASP A 88 2.60 11.52 -1.82
CA ASP A 88 3.05 12.89 -2.11
C ASP A 88 4.43 12.94 -2.77
N ILE A 89 5.04 11.77 -3.03
CA ILE A 89 6.34 11.63 -3.69
C ILE A 89 6.21 10.90 -5.02
N ASP A 90 7.12 11.15 -5.94
CA ASP A 90 7.08 10.57 -7.30
C ASP A 90 7.44 9.07 -7.31
N GLY A 91 8.07 8.56 -6.26
CA GLY A 91 8.49 7.17 -6.12
C GLY A 91 9.72 7.05 -5.22
N LEU A 92 10.46 5.96 -5.36
CA LEU A 92 11.70 5.72 -4.63
C LEU A 92 12.88 6.38 -5.36
N PHE A 93 13.63 7.23 -4.65
CA PHE A 93 14.88 7.82 -5.15
C PHE A 93 16.10 7.09 -4.58
N ASP A 94 17.23 7.21 -5.25
CA ASP A 94 18.51 6.68 -4.79
C ASP A 94 19.04 7.39 -3.52
N LYS A 95 18.61 8.63 -3.31
CA LYS A 95 18.86 9.48 -2.13
C LYS A 95 17.74 10.49 -1.94
N ASN A 96 17.71 11.17 -0.81
CA ASN A 96 16.64 12.10 -0.47
C ASN A 96 16.60 13.31 -1.44
N PRO A 97 15.55 13.45 -2.29
CA PRO A 97 15.48 14.55 -3.28
C PRO A 97 15.31 15.93 -2.64
N ASN A 98 14.88 16.03 -1.40
CA ASN A 98 14.80 17.30 -0.67
C ASN A 98 16.16 17.80 -0.16
N VAL A 99 17.17 16.95 -0.19
CA VAL A 99 18.52 17.25 0.29
C VAL A 99 19.51 17.31 -0.88
N TYR A 100 19.31 16.47 -1.89
CA TYR A 100 20.23 16.28 -2.99
C TYR A 100 19.53 16.59 -4.31
N GLU A 101 19.94 17.66 -4.99
CA GLU A 101 19.39 18.09 -6.27
C GLU A 101 19.64 17.08 -7.42
N ASP A 102 20.68 16.25 -7.28
CA ASP A 102 21.04 15.18 -8.20
C ASP A 102 20.45 13.82 -7.83
N ALA A 103 19.41 13.78 -6.97
CA ALA A 103 18.69 12.56 -6.66
C ALA A 103 17.95 12.03 -7.90
N THR A 104 18.10 10.73 -8.16
CA THR A 104 17.47 10.07 -9.32
C THR A 104 16.38 9.10 -8.89
N LEU A 105 15.26 9.15 -9.62
CA LEU A 105 14.13 8.24 -9.40
C LEU A 105 14.49 6.83 -9.86
N ARG A 106 14.33 5.85 -8.99
CA ARG A 106 14.45 4.43 -9.35
C ARG A 106 13.13 3.97 -9.97
N SER A 107 13.10 3.77 -11.28
CA SER A 107 11.88 3.34 -11.98
C SER A 107 11.52 1.87 -11.75
N TYR A 108 12.48 1.02 -11.34
CA TYR A 108 12.32 -0.41 -11.16
C TYR A 108 13.15 -0.94 -10.00
N VAL A 109 12.56 -1.79 -9.18
CA VAL A 109 13.19 -2.44 -8.03
C VAL A 109 12.83 -3.93 -8.05
N PRO A 110 13.76 -4.81 -8.48
CA PRO A 110 13.52 -6.25 -8.49
C PRO A 110 13.70 -6.92 -7.12
N GLU A 111 14.48 -6.30 -6.24
CA GLU A 111 14.82 -6.84 -4.93
C GLU A 111 14.98 -5.70 -3.92
N ILE A 112 14.53 -5.91 -2.68
CA ILE A 112 14.73 -4.97 -1.58
C ILE A 112 16.04 -5.28 -0.87
N THR A 113 17.11 -4.65 -1.33
CA THR A 113 18.46 -4.79 -0.78
C THR A 113 18.67 -3.94 0.48
N GLU A 114 19.75 -4.23 1.23
CA GLU A 114 20.15 -3.39 2.36
C GLU A 114 20.43 -1.94 1.94
N GLU A 115 20.94 -1.72 0.73
CA GLU A 115 21.15 -0.38 0.16
C GLU A 115 19.83 0.39 0.03
N ILE A 116 18.77 -0.27 -0.48
CA ILE A 116 17.43 0.32 -0.61
C ILE A 116 16.86 0.65 0.77
N ILE A 117 16.99 -0.26 1.73
CA ILE A 117 16.56 -0.03 3.11
C ILE A 117 17.32 1.15 3.73
N ALA A 118 18.64 1.22 3.53
CA ALA A 118 19.46 2.31 4.01
C ALA A 118 19.10 3.66 3.37
N SER A 119 18.81 3.69 2.07
CA SER A 119 18.39 4.91 1.36
C SER A 119 17.04 5.45 1.85
N ALA A 120 16.13 4.55 2.28
CA ALA A 120 14.81 4.90 2.79
C ALA A 120 14.81 5.35 4.27
N GLY A 121 15.81 4.95 5.06
CA GLY A 121 15.78 5.13 6.52
C GLY A 121 17.12 5.33 7.21
N GLY A 122 18.14 5.82 6.51
CA GLY A 122 19.49 5.99 7.05
C GLY A 122 19.49 6.63 8.45
N ALA A 123 20.23 6.03 9.38
CA ALA A 123 20.37 6.47 10.76
C ALA A 123 20.84 7.93 10.81
N GLY A 124 19.94 8.86 11.07
CA GLY A 124 20.25 10.28 11.20
C GLY A 124 19.28 11.25 10.51
N SER A 125 18.36 10.78 9.68
CA SER A 125 17.41 11.71 9.06
C SER A 125 16.25 12.02 10.01
N LYS A 126 16.28 13.22 10.58
CA LYS A 126 15.21 13.75 11.45
C LYS A 126 13.93 14.14 10.69
N PHE A 127 13.92 14.02 9.37
CA PHE A 127 12.81 14.46 8.53
C PHE A 127 12.44 13.38 7.49
N GLY A 128 11.28 12.78 7.65
CA GLY A 128 10.60 12.02 6.60
C GLY A 128 10.90 10.52 6.50
N THR A 129 11.70 9.95 7.39
CA THR A 129 12.11 8.54 7.32
C THR A 129 11.02 7.52 7.65
N GLY A 130 10.02 7.90 8.45
CA GLY A 130 8.90 7.00 8.77
C GLY A 130 8.11 6.61 7.53
N GLY A 131 7.77 7.57 6.68
CA GLY A 131 6.91 7.35 5.52
C GLY A 131 7.53 6.48 4.42
N MET A 132 8.80 6.70 4.05
CA MET A 132 9.46 5.87 3.02
C MET A 132 9.74 4.46 3.53
N MET A 133 10.20 4.31 4.77
CA MET A 133 10.43 2.99 5.36
C MET A 133 9.15 2.16 5.44
N SER A 134 7.99 2.79 5.71
CA SER A 134 6.71 2.10 5.69
C SER A 134 6.39 1.56 4.29
N LYS A 135 6.64 2.36 3.25
CA LYS A 135 6.44 1.96 1.85
C LYS A 135 7.37 0.80 1.43
N ILE A 136 8.62 0.83 1.85
CA ILE A 136 9.57 -0.28 1.61
C ILE A 136 9.11 -1.56 2.32
N LYS A 137 8.64 -1.47 3.56
CA LYS A 137 8.08 -2.64 4.28
C LYS A 137 6.83 -3.19 3.58
N SER A 138 6.00 -2.31 3.04
CA SER A 138 4.82 -2.70 2.24
C SER A 138 5.24 -3.42 0.95
N ALA A 139 6.29 -2.94 0.27
CA ALA A 139 6.86 -3.61 -0.90
C ALA A 139 7.43 -5.00 -0.55
N GLN A 140 8.09 -5.16 0.61
CA GLN A 140 8.54 -6.48 1.08
C GLN A 140 7.36 -7.46 1.26
N MET A 141 6.26 -7.00 1.88
CA MET A 141 5.06 -7.82 2.06
C MET A 141 4.43 -8.22 0.72
N VAL A 142 4.45 -7.31 -0.26
CA VAL A 142 3.95 -7.57 -1.61
C VAL A 142 4.82 -8.63 -2.31
N PHE A 143 6.14 -8.57 -2.17
CA PHE A 143 7.06 -9.57 -2.70
C PHE A 143 6.86 -10.96 -2.09
N GLU A 144 6.62 -11.05 -0.78
CA GLU A 144 6.32 -12.32 -0.10
C GLU A 144 5.08 -13.02 -0.68
N ASN A 145 4.18 -12.25 -1.29
CA ASN A 145 2.97 -12.76 -1.95
C ASN A 145 3.11 -12.94 -3.46
N GLN A 146 4.30 -12.78 -4.02
CA GLN A 146 4.54 -12.85 -5.47
C GLN A 146 3.70 -11.82 -6.26
N SER A 147 3.31 -10.73 -5.62
CA SER A 147 2.56 -9.61 -6.21
C SER A 147 3.51 -8.47 -6.59
N GLN A 148 2.97 -7.46 -7.27
CA GLN A 148 3.71 -6.27 -7.68
C GLN A 148 3.20 -5.04 -6.94
N MET A 149 4.05 -4.03 -6.78
CA MET A 149 3.65 -2.73 -6.26
C MET A 149 4.18 -1.60 -7.14
N VAL A 150 3.34 -0.59 -7.40
CA VAL A 150 3.77 0.68 -7.96
C VAL A 150 3.62 1.76 -6.89
N LEU A 151 4.71 2.46 -6.57
CA LEU A 151 4.71 3.65 -5.74
C LEU A 151 4.80 4.87 -6.65
N MET A 152 3.82 5.77 -6.59
CA MET A 152 3.75 6.92 -7.47
C MET A 152 3.08 8.13 -6.79
N ASN A 153 3.28 9.31 -7.39
CA ASN A 153 2.61 10.53 -6.97
C ASN A 153 1.10 10.46 -7.25
N GLY A 154 0.30 10.88 -6.28
CA GLY A 154 -1.16 10.86 -6.33
C GLY A 154 -1.81 12.15 -6.84
N GLU A 155 -1.05 13.19 -7.20
CA GLU A 155 -1.61 14.46 -7.65
C GLU A 155 -2.45 14.34 -8.93
N ASN A 156 -2.05 13.44 -9.83
CA ASN A 156 -2.80 13.14 -11.04
C ASN A 156 -3.38 11.72 -11.01
N PRO A 157 -4.62 11.50 -10.55
CA PRO A 157 -5.22 10.17 -10.46
C PRO A 157 -5.34 9.43 -11.80
N ARG A 158 -5.29 10.15 -12.95
CA ARG A 158 -5.32 9.54 -14.29
C ARG A 158 -4.08 8.71 -14.59
N ASP A 159 -2.99 8.95 -13.87
CA ASP A 159 -1.76 8.19 -14.03
C ASP A 159 -1.91 6.72 -13.59
N ILE A 160 -2.92 6.41 -12.75
CA ILE A 160 -3.32 5.02 -12.47
C ILE A 160 -3.63 4.26 -13.77
N LEU A 161 -4.44 4.85 -14.64
CA LEU A 161 -4.81 4.23 -15.92
C LEU A 161 -3.59 4.04 -16.82
N ARG A 162 -2.71 5.05 -16.88
CA ARG A 162 -1.47 4.98 -17.66
C ARG A 162 -0.53 3.88 -17.18
N VAL A 163 -0.41 3.70 -15.85
CA VAL A 163 0.36 2.60 -15.27
C VAL A 163 -0.23 1.25 -15.66
N LEU A 164 -1.55 1.09 -15.63
CA LEU A 164 -2.23 -0.14 -16.07
C LEU A 164 -2.04 -0.40 -17.58
N GLU A 165 -1.83 0.63 -18.38
CA GLU A 165 -1.47 0.55 -19.80
C GLU A 165 0.03 0.33 -20.05
N GLY A 166 0.84 0.22 -19.00
CA GLY A 166 2.27 -0.07 -19.08
C GLY A 166 3.19 1.15 -19.09
N ALA A 167 2.69 2.35 -18.78
CA ALA A 167 3.54 3.53 -18.65
C ALA A 167 4.46 3.42 -17.43
N LYS A 168 5.73 3.80 -17.60
CA LYS A 168 6.72 3.82 -16.53
C LYS A 168 6.58 5.10 -15.70
N ILE A 169 5.65 5.09 -14.75
CA ILE A 169 5.39 6.18 -13.83
C ILE A 169 5.68 5.68 -12.41
N GLY A 170 6.42 6.45 -11.64
CA GLY A 170 6.81 6.06 -10.30
C GLY A 170 7.88 4.96 -10.26
N THR A 171 7.84 4.16 -9.21
CA THR A 171 8.71 3.00 -8.99
C THR A 171 7.92 1.72 -9.01
N LEU A 172 8.24 0.83 -9.93
CA LEU A 172 7.69 -0.54 -9.96
C LEU A 172 8.57 -1.46 -9.12
N PHE A 173 7.98 -2.07 -8.10
CA PHE A 173 8.53 -3.16 -7.32
C PHE A 173 7.98 -4.47 -7.86
N LYS A 174 8.82 -5.27 -8.49
CA LYS A 174 8.47 -6.56 -9.09
C LYS A 174 9.69 -7.47 -9.09
N GLN A 175 9.57 -8.65 -8.48
CA GLN A 175 10.61 -9.67 -8.54
C GLN A 175 10.83 -10.14 -9.99
N GLU A 176 12.08 -10.44 -10.31
CA GLU A 176 12.40 -11.10 -11.57
C GLU A 176 11.99 -12.58 -11.48
N ASP A 177 11.42 -13.10 -12.55
CA ASP A 177 10.99 -14.51 -12.69
C ASP A 177 12.19 -15.47 -12.70
#